data_e837dcd133bf1944e7946f36ea696049
#
_entry.id   e837dcd133bf1944e7946f36ea696049
#
_cell.length_a   1.000
_cell.length_b   1.000
_cell.length_c   1.000
_cell.angle_alpha   90.00
_cell.angle_beta   90.00
_cell.angle_gamma   90.00
#
_symmetry.space_group_name_H-M   'P 1'
#
loop_
_entity.id
_entity.type
_entity.pdbx_description
1 polymer ?
#
loop_
_entity_poly.entity_id
_entity_poly.type
_entity_poly.pdbx_seq_one_letter_code
_entity_poly.pdbx_strand_id
1 'polypeptide(L)'
;MLLSVIIVHYRVPLYLAQCLYSLEVALEGKEAEIIVVDNDSQPKYAIPLINRFTQVRWIAPGENIGFAAACNLGWKQSSGQYILFLNPDTLITAQAIDACLVHLRKNNKVGTVGCRLVNGFGYFLPESKRSLPSMFSAACKLTGLSFLFSQSAIFNQYAMGNVDSRESCAVEVLTGAFLLVPRKVLEEVNGFDEAFFLYGEDVDFCRRIGVAGYTCWYEGGTSVIHFKGESSRHSERHYFNHFYRAMIVYCNKYYPFPVKNILQAAIFIRQQLHRGWSVLRHSIFPQKPFQQDSYRFLLVSIGGESEQLIRPLRESNFLDLRVEEISWVTWVSDTKGIKQQLQPSIVVFCIGQLCLEEVVNWRAQNPAGQLCFYWHVKSDGMVGPENALSLQVD
;
A
#
# COMPACT_ATOMS: atom_id res chain seq x y z
N MET A 1 -5.70 10.65 23.71
CA MET A 1 -5.25 9.79 22.60
C MET A 1 -4.37 10.58 21.66
N LEU A 2 -3.17 10.08 21.36
CA LEU A 2 -2.24 10.78 20.47
C LEU A 2 -2.54 10.48 18.99
N LEU A 3 -2.69 9.19 18.64
CA LEU A 3 -2.79 8.71 17.26
C LEU A 3 -4.03 7.84 17.06
N SER A 4 -4.79 8.08 15.99
CA SER A 4 -5.81 7.15 15.51
C SER A 4 -5.39 6.63 14.14
N VAL A 5 -5.30 5.32 13.99
CA VAL A 5 -5.03 4.65 12.71
C VAL A 5 -6.35 4.22 12.10
N ILE A 6 -6.66 4.72 10.90
CA ILE A 6 -7.88 4.42 10.16
C ILE A 6 -7.53 3.52 8.99
N ILE A 7 -8.10 2.32 8.94
CA ILE A 7 -7.89 1.34 7.88
C ILE A 7 -9.23 1.03 7.23
N VAL A 8 -9.30 1.17 5.91
CA VAL A 8 -10.48 0.76 5.14
C VAL A 8 -10.21 -0.62 4.58
N HIS A 9 -10.97 -1.61 5.06
CA HIS A 9 -10.86 -3.00 4.61
C HIS A 9 -11.90 -3.31 3.55
N TYR A 10 -11.45 -3.97 2.46
CA TYR A 10 -12.33 -4.51 1.43
C TYR A 10 -11.77 -5.81 0.88
N ARG A 11 -12.25 -6.94 1.39
CA ARG A 11 -12.01 -8.31 0.89
C ARG A 11 -10.54 -8.77 0.80
N VAL A 12 -9.67 -8.28 1.69
CA VAL A 12 -8.25 -8.66 1.77
C VAL A 12 -7.84 -9.10 3.19
N PRO A 13 -8.49 -10.12 3.77
CA PRO A 13 -8.34 -10.46 5.18
C PRO A 13 -6.90 -10.84 5.57
N LEU A 14 -6.16 -11.55 4.72
CA LEU A 14 -4.78 -11.96 5.03
C LEU A 14 -3.83 -10.76 5.07
N TYR A 15 -3.97 -9.81 4.13
CA TYR A 15 -3.18 -8.58 4.15
C TYR A 15 -3.52 -7.73 5.37
N LEU A 16 -4.81 -7.57 5.68
CA LEU A 16 -5.24 -6.83 6.87
C LEU A 16 -4.67 -7.47 8.15
N ALA A 17 -4.68 -8.80 8.27
CA ALA A 17 -4.09 -9.48 9.42
C ALA A 17 -2.60 -9.13 9.59
N GLN A 18 -1.81 -9.18 8.51
CA GLN A 18 -0.38 -8.83 8.56
C GLN A 18 -0.17 -7.34 8.89
N CYS A 19 -1.01 -6.45 8.33
CA CYS A 19 -1.00 -5.03 8.65
C CYS A 19 -1.27 -4.79 10.14
N LEU A 20 -2.30 -5.42 10.70
CA LEU A 20 -2.65 -5.31 12.12
C LEU A 20 -1.54 -5.84 13.02
N TYR A 21 -0.91 -6.98 12.72
CA TYR A 21 0.25 -7.45 13.47
C TYR A 21 1.43 -6.48 13.42
N SER A 22 1.69 -5.89 12.25
CA SER A 22 2.75 -4.87 12.13
C SER A 22 2.45 -3.63 12.97
N LEU A 23 1.16 -3.24 13.06
CA LEU A 23 0.70 -2.13 13.89
C LEU A 23 0.78 -2.43 15.39
N GLU A 24 0.46 -3.66 15.84
CA GLU A 24 0.62 -4.04 17.26
C GLU A 24 2.05 -3.76 17.74
N VAL A 25 3.04 -4.16 16.94
CA VAL A 25 4.45 -3.91 17.24
C VAL A 25 4.81 -2.42 17.11
N ALA A 26 4.37 -1.75 16.05
CA ALA A 26 4.73 -0.36 15.77
C ALA A 26 4.12 0.63 16.76
N LEU A 27 3.00 0.27 17.40
CA LEU A 27 2.28 1.10 18.37
C LEU A 27 2.55 0.72 19.82
N GLU A 28 3.41 -0.25 20.08
CA GLU A 28 3.77 -0.65 21.44
C GLU A 28 4.24 0.56 22.27
N GLY A 29 3.66 0.75 23.45
CA GLY A 29 3.95 1.88 24.33
C GLY A 29 3.43 3.24 23.88
N LYS A 30 2.65 3.32 22.78
CA LYS A 30 2.06 4.57 22.27
C LYS A 30 0.58 4.69 22.67
N GLU A 31 0.14 5.90 22.96
CA GLU A 31 -1.29 6.22 23.11
C GLU A 31 -1.97 6.23 21.74
N ALA A 32 -2.38 5.06 21.24
CA ALA A 32 -2.98 4.93 19.93
C ALA A 32 -4.25 4.05 19.94
N GLU A 33 -5.13 4.30 18.99
CA GLU A 33 -6.28 3.44 18.66
C GLU A 33 -6.20 3.00 17.20
N ILE A 34 -6.73 1.82 16.91
CA ILE A 34 -6.88 1.31 15.54
C ILE A 34 -8.37 1.17 15.26
N ILE A 35 -8.83 1.77 14.16
CA ILE A 35 -10.20 1.69 13.68
C ILE A 35 -10.17 1.09 12.28
N VAL A 36 -10.83 -0.07 12.13
CA VAL A 36 -11.02 -0.71 10.83
C VAL A 36 -12.45 -0.47 10.37
N VAL A 37 -12.59 0.18 9.22
CA VAL A 37 -13.87 0.30 8.52
C VAL A 37 -13.98 -0.85 7.53
N ASP A 38 -14.84 -1.82 7.84
CA ASP A 38 -15.05 -3.02 7.03
C ASP A 38 -16.06 -2.75 5.91
N ASN A 39 -15.54 -2.37 4.75
CA ASN A 39 -16.29 -1.83 3.63
C ASN A 39 -16.86 -2.95 2.73
N ASP A 40 -17.84 -3.68 3.21
CA ASP A 40 -18.53 -4.80 2.51
C ASP A 40 -17.71 -6.12 2.51
N SER A 41 -17.18 -6.52 3.63
CA SER A 41 -16.60 -7.86 3.78
C SER A 41 -17.65 -8.89 4.17
N GLN A 42 -17.47 -10.11 3.67
CA GLN A 42 -18.33 -11.22 4.08
C GLN A 42 -18.03 -11.62 5.54
N PRO A 43 -19.04 -11.96 6.35
CA PRO A 43 -18.84 -12.31 7.77
C PRO A 43 -17.78 -13.40 8.00
N LYS A 44 -17.68 -14.39 7.09
CA LYS A 44 -16.66 -15.46 7.18
C LYS A 44 -15.21 -14.95 7.16
N TYR A 45 -14.95 -13.78 6.63
CA TYR A 45 -13.62 -13.18 6.60
C TYR A 45 -13.42 -12.16 7.73
N ALA A 46 -14.48 -11.43 8.11
CA ALA A 46 -14.41 -10.40 9.14
C ALA A 46 -14.39 -11.01 10.55
N ILE A 47 -15.24 -12.00 10.85
CA ILE A 47 -15.39 -12.58 12.20
C ILE A 47 -14.06 -13.14 12.76
N PRO A 48 -13.26 -13.92 12.04
CA PRO A 48 -11.98 -14.40 12.55
C PRO A 48 -11.03 -13.26 12.95
N LEU A 49 -10.99 -12.18 12.16
CA LEU A 49 -10.15 -11.01 12.45
C LEU A 49 -10.67 -10.24 13.66
N ILE A 50 -11.98 -10.01 13.76
CA ILE A 50 -12.60 -9.35 14.90
C ILE A 50 -12.28 -10.10 16.20
N ASN A 51 -12.42 -11.41 16.21
CA ASN A 51 -12.14 -12.25 17.37
C ASN A 51 -10.65 -12.25 17.76
N ARG A 52 -9.76 -12.09 16.79
CA ARG A 52 -8.32 -12.12 17.00
C ARG A 52 -7.75 -10.78 17.45
N PHE A 53 -8.25 -9.68 16.90
CA PHE A 53 -7.80 -8.31 17.16
C PHE A 53 -8.82 -7.56 18.00
N THR A 54 -9.04 -8.01 19.24
CA THR A 54 -10.06 -7.47 20.15
C THR A 54 -9.82 -6.02 20.57
N GLN A 55 -8.60 -5.52 20.47
CA GLN A 55 -8.23 -4.13 20.72
C GLN A 55 -8.55 -3.20 19.55
N VAL A 56 -8.90 -3.75 18.38
CA VAL A 56 -9.28 -2.98 17.18
C VAL A 56 -10.76 -2.64 17.25
N ARG A 57 -11.09 -1.38 17.00
CA ARG A 57 -12.47 -0.95 16.84
C ARG A 57 -12.93 -1.19 15.42
N TRP A 58 -13.99 -1.96 15.26
CA TRP A 58 -14.56 -2.30 13.97
C TRP A 58 -15.83 -1.49 13.69
N ILE A 59 -15.93 -0.95 12.47
CA ILE A 59 -17.08 -0.21 11.97
C ILE A 59 -17.50 -0.87 10.66
N ALA A 60 -18.74 -1.34 10.58
CA ALA A 60 -19.31 -1.93 9.38
C ALA A 60 -20.47 -1.07 8.86
N PRO A 61 -20.29 -0.35 7.74
CA PRO A 61 -21.38 0.47 7.15
C PRO A 61 -22.50 -0.37 6.53
N GLY A 62 -22.29 -1.67 6.35
CA GLY A 62 -23.27 -2.60 5.78
C GLY A 62 -23.19 -2.77 4.27
N GLU A 63 -22.59 -1.82 3.57
CA GLU A 63 -22.35 -1.86 2.13
C GLU A 63 -21.03 -1.16 1.78
N ASN A 64 -20.58 -1.33 0.53
CA ASN A 64 -19.38 -0.62 0.06
C ASN A 64 -19.71 0.85 -0.25
N ILE A 65 -19.39 1.73 0.70
CA ILE A 65 -19.61 3.19 0.59
C ILE A 65 -18.49 3.93 -0.14
N GLY A 66 -17.45 3.23 -0.62
CA GLY A 66 -16.26 3.80 -1.22
C GLY A 66 -15.17 4.14 -0.21
N PHE A 67 -13.94 4.39 -0.71
CA PHE A 67 -12.78 4.61 0.15
C PHE A 67 -12.84 5.95 0.89
N ALA A 68 -13.15 7.04 0.19
CA ALA A 68 -13.22 8.38 0.77
C ALA A 68 -14.26 8.48 1.90
N ALA A 69 -15.48 7.97 1.67
CA ALA A 69 -16.55 7.96 2.67
C ALA A 69 -16.20 7.06 3.86
N ALA A 70 -15.59 5.90 3.62
CA ALA A 70 -15.14 5.01 4.69
C ALA A 70 -14.02 5.63 5.54
N CYS A 71 -13.06 6.32 4.94
CA CYS A 71 -12.05 7.12 5.66
C CYS A 71 -12.72 8.19 6.52
N ASN A 72 -13.70 8.91 5.97
CA ASN A 72 -14.45 9.93 6.69
C ASN A 72 -15.24 9.35 7.86
N LEU A 73 -15.89 8.19 7.67
CA LEU A 73 -16.60 7.49 8.74
C LEU A 73 -15.65 7.11 9.89
N GLY A 74 -14.45 6.62 9.56
CA GLY A 74 -13.45 6.21 10.55
C GLY A 74 -12.92 7.40 11.36
N TRP A 75 -12.42 8.45 10.71
CA TRP A 75 -11.80 9.55 11.44
C TRP A 75 -12.81 10.39 12.26
N LYS A 76 -14.05 10.53 11.81
CA LYS A 76 -15.11 11.20 12.56
C LYS A 76 -15.44 10.49 13.88
N GLN A 77 -15.21 9.20 13.97
CA GLN A 77 -15.43 8.40 15.17
C GLN A 77 -14.14 8.21 16.00
N SER A 78 -13.01 8.73 15.55
CA SER A 78 -11.73 8.63 16.24
C SER A 78 -11.51 9.78 17.24
N SER A 79 -10.52 9.61 18.15
CA SER A 79 -10.22 10.57 19.20
C SER A 79 -8.79 11.14 19.19
N GLY A 80 -7.92 10.62 18.30
CA GLY A 80 -6.50 11.02 18.22
C GLY A 80 -6.29 12.46 17.76
N GLN A 81 -5.21 13.08 18.22
CA GLN A 81 -4.74 14.38 17.75
C GLN A 81 -4.19 14.31 16.32
N TYR A 82 -3.61 13.16 15.97
CA TYR A 82 -3.13 12.83 14.65
C TYR A 82 -3.91 11.65 14.09
N ILE A 83 -4.23 11.68 12.82
CA ILE A 83 -4.96 10.63 12.13
C ILE A 83 -4.04 10.05 11.05
N LEU A 84 -3.78 8.75 11.12
CA LEU A 84 -3.08 8.01 10.08
C LEU A 84 -4.10 7.23 9.25
N PHE A 85 -4.29 7.62 8.01
CA PHE A 85 -4.96 6.77 7.02
C PHE A 85 -3.94 5.77 6.47
N LEU A 86 -4.27 4.49 6.55
CA LEU A 86 -3.38 3.39 6.20
C LEU A 86 -4.11 2.33 5.38
N ASN A 87 -3.53 1.91 4.28
CA ASN A 87 -4.09 0.81 3.50
C ASN A 87 -3.91 -0.54 4.22
N PRO A 88 -4.88 -1.47 4.08
CA PRO A 88 -4.83 -2.79 4.72
C PRO A 88 -3.72 -3.70 4.17
N ASP A 89 -3.16 -3.40 2.99
CA ASP A 89 -2.09 -4.14 2.33
C ASP A 89 -0.71 -3.49 2.55
N THR A 90 -0.46 -3.03 3.80
CA THR A 90 0.82 -2.43 4.20
C THR A 90 1.47 -3.19 5.35
N LEU A 91 2.82 -3.15 5.42
CA LEU A 91 3.59 -3.50 6.61
C LEU A 91 4.32 -2.26 7.11
N ILE A 92 3.98 -1.85 8.32
CA ILE A 92 4.42 -0.58 8.91
C ILE A 92 5.40 -0.80 10.05
N THR A 93 6.32 0.14 10.23
CA THR A 93 7.32 0.13 11.31
C THR A 93 7.10 1.27 12.30
N ALA A 94 7.57 1.11 13.54
CA ALA A 94 7.54 2.19 14.54
C ALA A 94 8.32 3.42 14.06
N GLN A 95 9.47 3.21 13.42
CA GLN A 95 10.30 4.26 12.84
C GLN A 95 9.54 5.13 11.84
N ALA A 96 8.70 4.51 10.97
CA ALA A 96 7.93 5.25 9.98
C ALA A 96 6.90 6.18 10.64
N ILE A 97 6.20 5.70 11.66
CA ILE A 97 5.23 6.50 12.43
C ILE A 97 5.95 7.63 13.15
N ASP A 98 7.03 7.32 13.87
CA ASP A 98 7.74 8.27 14.72
C ASP A 98 8.40 9.39 13.92
N ALA A 99 9.05 9.06 12.79
CA ALA A 99 9.66 10.05 11.91
C ALA A 99 8.61 11.05 11.38
N CYS A 100 7.45 10.55 10.93
CA CYS A 100 6.37 11.39 10.44
C CYS A 100 5.73 12.24 11.56
N LEU A 101 5.51 11.67 12.76
CA LEU A 101 5.00 12.43 13.92
C LEU A 101 5.95 13.53 14.37
N VAL A 102 7.26 13.23 14.42
CA VAL A 102 8.30 14.22 14.79
C VAL A 102 8.25 15.41 13.82
N HIS A 103 8.10 15.15 12.52
CA HIS A 103 8.05 16.22 11.52
C HIS A 103 6.80 17.11 11.70
N LEU A 104 5.62 16.54 11.91
CA LEU A 104 4.37 17.27 12.16
C LEU A 104 4.42 18.12 13.42
N ARG A 105 5.05 17.61 14.47
CA ARG A 105 5.20 18.34 15.74
C ARG A 105 6.14 19.55 15.64
N LYS A 106 7.17 19.43 14.80
CA LYS A 106 8.18 20.49 14.61
C LYS A 106 7.73 21.61 13.68
N ASN A 107 6.76 21.35 12.78
CA ASN A 107 6.38 22.29 11.75
C ASN A 107 4.87 22.41 11.59
N ASN A 108 4.32 23.50 12.16
CA ASN A 108 2.88 23.79 12.14
C ASN A 108 2.32 24.12 10.73
N LYS A 109 3.18 24.38 9.75
CA LYS A 109 2.77 24.62 8.35
C LYS A 109 2.62 23.32 7.55
N VAL A 110 3.05 22.18 8.10
CA VAL A 110 2.85 20.88 7.46
C VAL A 110 1.44 20.38 7.79
N GLY A 111 0.64 20.16 6.76
CA GLY A 111 -0.74 19.68 6.88
C GLY A 111 -0.86 18.17 6.77
N THR A 112 0.08 17.52 6.12
CA THR A 112 0.12 16.04 6.04
C THR A 112 1.53 15.55 5.76
N VAL A 113 1.85 14.36 6.27
CA VAL A 113 3.12 13.66 6.01
C VAL A 113 2.84 12.27 5.47
N GLY A 114 3.52 11.91 4.38
CA GLY A 114 3.61 10.54 3.87
C GLY A 114 5.05 10.07 3.88
N CYS A 115 5.27 8.77 3.80
CA CYS A 115 6.61 8.20 3.77
C CYS A 115 6.93 7.49 2.46
N ARG A 116 8.18 7.06 2.34
CA ARG A 116 8.64 6.25 1.22
C ARG A 116 7.95 4.91 1.22
N LEU A 117 7.21 4.59 0.15
CA LEU A 117 6.62 3.28 -0.03
C LEU A 117 7.47 2.43 -0.97
N VAL A 118 7.61 1.16 -0.64
CA VAL A 118 8.22 0.14 -1.49
C VAL A 118 7.23 -1.01 -1.66
N ASN A 119 7.25 -1.66 -2.83
CA ASN A 119 6.45 -2.86 -2.99
C ASN A 119 7.07 -4.07 -2.25
N GLY A 120 6.40 -5.22 -2.25
CA GLY A 120 6.91 -6.42 -1.60
C GLY A 120 8.25 -6.94 -2.18
N PHE A 121 8.63 -6.49 -3.38
CA PHE A 121 9.96 -6.74 -3.96
C PHE A 121 11.03 -5.71 -3.54
N GLY A 122 10.68 -4.69 -2.77
CA GLY A 122 11.59 -3.62 -2.33
C GLY A 122 11.74 -2.47 -3.32
N TYR A 123 11.10 -2.51 -4.47
CA TYR A 123 11.16 -1.41 -5.43
C TYR A 123 10.32 -0.22 -4.96
N PHE A 124 10.86 0.96 -5.13
CA PHE A 124 10.18 2.21 -4.82
C PHE A 124 8.87 2.36 -5.61
N LEU A 125 7.84 2.82 -4.93
CA LEU A 125 6.54 3.13 -5.51
C LEU A 125 6.44 4.64 -5.81
N PRO A 126 6.47 5.06 -7.09
CA PRO A 126 6.50 6.48 -7.47
C PRO A 126 5.31 7.30 -6.99
N GLU A 127 4.18 6.66 -6.69
CA GLU A 127 3.01 7.32 -6.13
C GLU A 127 3.20 7.85 -4.71
N SER A 128 4.28 7.47 -4.01
CA SER A 128 4.62 7.98 -2.67
C SER A 128 4.76 9.50 -2.65
N LYS A 129 5.25 10.09 -3.75
CA LYS A 129 5.44 11.54 -3.93
C LYS A 129 5.10 11.93 -5.36
N ARG A 130 4.26 12.93 -5.51
CA ARG A 130 3.78 13.38 -6.83
C ARG A 130 3.57 14.89 -6.84
N SER A 131 3.58 15.47 -8.04
CA SER A 131 3.04 16.80 -8.29
C SER A 131 1.53 16.74 -8.55
N LEU A 132 0.85 17.87 -8.50
CA LEU A 132 -0.54 17.98 -8.95
C LEU A 132 -0.62 17.67 -10.46
N PRO A 133 -1.69 16.98 -10.90
CA PRO A 133 -1.88 16.72 -12.32
C PRO A 133 -2.08 18.04 -13.07
N SER A 134 -1.27 18.26 -14.09
CA SER A 134 -1.38 19.38 -15.05
C SER A 134 -1.74 18.86 -16.43
N MET A 135 -2.21 19.74 -17.33
CA MET A 135 -2.46 19.37 -18.72
C MET A 135 -1.20 18.83 -19.40
N PHE A 136 -0.06 19.46 -19.12
CA PHE A 136 1.22 19.04 -19.68
C PHE A 136 1.64 17.66 -19.17
N SER A 137 1.55 17.42 -17.86
CA SER A 137 1.89 16.12 -17.28
C SER A 137 0.94 15.00 -17.77
N ALA A 138 -0.34 15.31 -17.97
CA ALA A 138 -1.29 14.39 -18.58
C ALA A 138 -0.92 14.07 -20.04
N ALA A 139 -0.56 15.07 -20.85
CA ALA A 139 -0.09 14.88 -22.21
C ALA A 139 1.19 14.02 -22.26
N CYS A 140 2.18 14.29 -21.42
CA CYS A 140 3.41 13.50 -21.34
C CYS A 140 3.12 12.03 -20.98
N LYS A 141 2.16 11.79 -20.09
CA LYS A 141 1.76 10.42 -19.70
C LYS A 141 0.98 9.71 -20.81
N LEU A 142 0.12 10.43 -21.52
CA LEU A 142 -0.67 9.89 -22.64
C LEU A 142 0.22 9.53 -23.84
N THR A 143 1.25 10.33 -24.14
CA THR A 143 2.17 10.13 -25.25
C THR A 143 3.32 9.17 -24.95
N GLY A 144 3.47 8.74 -23.68
CA GLY A 144 4.59 7.91 -23.23
C GLY A 144 5.90 8.64 -22.97
N LEU A 145 5.96 9.97 -23.16
CA LEU A 145 7.17 10.77 -22.90
C LEU A 145 7.65 10.66 -21.44
N SER A 146 6.73 10.56 -20.49
CA SER A 146 7.06 10.34 -19.09
C SER A 146 7.75 9.01 -18.82
N PHE A 147 7.51 7.99 -19.63
CA PHE A 147 8.17 6.68 -19.54
C PHE A 147 9.56 6.73 -20.19
N LEU A 148 9.68 7.30 -21.36
CA LEU A 148 10.95 7.44 -22.08
C LEU A 148 11.97 8.32 -21.32
N PHE A 149 11.48 9.35 -20.64
CA PHE A 149 12.27 10.31 -19.87
C PHE A 149 11.93 10.26 -18.39
N SER A 150 12.02 9.08 -17.78
CA SER A 150 11.57 8.80 -16.42
C SER A 150 12.23 9.64 -15.32
N GLN A 151 13.45 10.14 -15.54
CA GLN A 151 14.19 11.01 -14.62
C GLN A 151 14.10 12.50 -14.97
N SER A 152 13.29 12.87 -15.97
CA SER A 152 13.17 14.26 -16.39
C SER A 152 12.24 15.06 -15.46
N ALA A 153 12.72 16.19 -14.96
CA ALA A 153 11.90 17.15 -14.22
C ALA A 153 10.74 17.73 -15.06
N ILE A 154 10.84 17.72 -16.39
CA ILE A 154 9.85 18.25 -17.32
C ILE A 154 8.87 17.14 -17.73
N PHE A 155 9.36 16.07 -18.34
CA PHE A 155 8.51 15.03 -18.93
C PHE A 155 7.92 14.06 -17.89
N ASN A 156 8.57 13.89 -16.74
CA ASN A 156 8.06 13.09 -15.62
C ASN A 156 7.81 13.93 -14.36
N GLN A 157 7.40 15.18 -14.55
CA GLN A 157 7.06 16.13 -13.49
C GLN A 157 6.05 15.53 -12.50
N TYR A 158 5.03 14.85 -12.99
CA TYR A 158 3.99 14.28 -12.14
C TYR A 158 4.54 13.29 -11.11
N ALA A 159 5.48 12.43 -11.47
CA ALA A 159 6.09 11.45 -10.57
C ALA A 159 7.32 12.00 -9.83
N MET A 160 7.69 13.28 -10.03
CA MET A 160 8.89 13.91 -9.44
C MET A 160 10.14 13.03 -9.65
N GLY A 161 10.32 12.51 -10.87
CA GLY A 161 11.35 11.52 -11.18
C GLY A 161 12.79 12.02 -11.03
N ASN A 162 12.99 13.34 -10.95
CA ASN A 162 14.27 14.00 -10.71
C ASN A 162 14.67 14.10 -9.23
N VAL A 163 13.76 13.78 -8.29
CA VAL A 163 14.03 13.82 -6.84
C VAL A 163 14.34 12.42 -6.37
N ASP A 164 15.44 12.23 -5.63
CA ASP A 164 15.76 10.92 -5.05
C ASP A 164 14.61 10.44 -4.14
N SER A 165 14.33 9.16 -4.21
CA SER A 165 13.27 8.54 -3.40
C SER A 165 13.58 8.51 -1.89
N ARG A 166 14.83 8.72 -1.50
CA ARG A 166 15.30 8.78 -0.11
C ARG A 166 15.41 10.20 0.42
N GLU A 167 15.23 11.20 -0.44
CA GLU A 167 15.26 12.60 -0.05
C GLU A 167 13.90 13.05 0.48
N SER A 168 13.88 13.57 1.72
CA SER A 168 12.70 14.15 2.34
C SER A 168 12.47 15.56 1.82
N CYS A 169 11.28 15.85 1.33
CA CYS A 169 10.98 17.15 0.70
C CYS A 169 9.48 17.52 0.76
N ALA A 170 9.20 18.79 0.51
CA ALA A 170 7.84 19.25 0.25
C ALA A 170 7.37 18.71 -1.11
N VAL A 171 6.14 18.25 -1.17
CA VAL A 171 5.50 17.69 -2.36
C VAL A 171 4.09 18.26 -2.51
N GLU A 172 3.50 18.15 -3.69
CA GLU A 172 2.12 18.60 -3.87
C GLU A 172 1.10 17.49 -3.53
N VAL A 173 1.46 16.21 -3.74
CA VAL A 173 0.55 15.08 -3.53
C VAL A 173 1.29 13.90 -2.91
N LEU A 174 0.71 13.36 -1.85
CA LEU A 174 1.05 12.08 -1.23
C LEU A 174 0.00 11.02 -1.59
N THR A 175 0.33 9.75 -1.41
CA THR A 175 -0.63 8.67 -1.64
C THR A 175 -1.49 8.39 -0.41
N GLY A 176 -2.77 8.04 -0.62
CA GLY A 176 -3.68 7.62 0.44
C GLY A 176 -3.28 6.32 1.15
N ALA A 177 -2.28 5.59 0.64
CA ALA A 177 -1.82 4.35 1.27
C ALA A 177 -1.14 4.55 2.64
N PHE A 178 -0.54 5.73 2.86
CA PHE A 178 -0.02 6.20 4.15
C PHE A 178 -0.11 7.73 4.18
N LEU A 179 -1.06 8.27 4.93
CA LEU A 179 -1.27 9.70 5.12
C LEU A 179 -1.46 10.01 6.60
N LEU A 180 -0.48 10.68 7.20
CA LEU A 180 -0.55 11.14 8.59
C LEU A 180 -0.92 12.62 8.61
N VAL A 181 -2.04 12.95 9.26
CA VAL A 181 -2.67 14.28 9.21
C VAL A 181 -3.02 14.76 10.62
N PRO A 182 -2.73 16.00 11.01
CA PRO A 182 -3.26 16.59 12.24
C PRO A 182 -4.79 16.71 12.16
N ARG A 183 -5.50 16.36 13.23
CA ARG A 183 -6.97 16.47 13.31
C ARG A 183 -7.48 17.85 12.89
N LYS A 184 -6.84 18.91 13.39
CA LYS A 184 -7.22 20.29 13.04
C LYS A 184 -7.23 20.55 11.53
N VAL A 185 -6.29 19.95 10.79
CA VAL A 185 -6.22 20.11 9.32
C VAL A 185 -7.35 19.34 8.65
N LEU A 186 -7.65 18.11 9.13
CA LEU A 186 -8.81 17.34 8.64
C LEU A 186 -10.14 18.08 8.83
N GLU A 187 -10.31 18.69 10.00
CA GLU A 187 -11.50 19.49 10.32
C GLU A 187 -11.60 20.72 9.40
N GLU A 188 -10.49 21.44 9.20
CA GLU A 188 -10.43 22.64 8.35
C GLU A 188 -10.74 22.32 6.87
N VAL A 189 -10.18 21.23 6.34
CA VAL A 189 -10.44 20.84 4.95
C VAL A 189 -11.66 19.92 4.79
N ASN A 190 -12.36 19.62 5.87
CA ASN A 190 -13.56 18.75 5.92
C ASN A 190 -13.32 17.33 5.38
N GLY A 191 -12.19 16.71 5.75
CA GLY A 191 -11.85 15.32 5.37
C GLY A 191 -11.70 15.11 3.86
N PHE A 192 -12.00 13.89 3.40
CA PHE A 192 -11.98 13.53 1.98
C PHE A 192 -13.28 13.94 1.28
N ASP A 193 -13.20 14.27 -0.03
CA ASP A 193 -14.38 14.52 -0.86
C ASP A 193 -14.98 13.18 -1.32
N GLU A 194 -16.19 12.89 -0.85
CA GLU A 194 -16.90 11.62 -1.08
C GLU A 194 -17.40 11.44 -2.52
N ALA A 195 -17.30 12.50 -3.37
CA ALA A 195 -17.50 12.35 -4.81
C ALA A 195 -16.48 11.40 -5.46
N PHE A 196 -15.32 11.21 -4.81
CA PHE A 196 -14.31 10.22 -5.19
C PHE A 196 -14.62 8.90 -4.47
N PHE A 197 -15.27 7.98 -5.17
CA PHE A 197 -15.59 6.67 -4.61
C PHE A 197 -14.31 5.85 -4.34
N LEU A 198 -13.37 5.85 -5.28
CA LEU A 198 -12.08 5.16 -5.21
C LEU A 198 -11.11 5.82 -6.20
N TYR A 199 -9.88 6.10 -5.77
CA TYR A 199 -8.82 6.85 -6.48
C TYR A 199 -9.11 8.35 -6.64
N GLY A 200 -8.06 9.14 -6.60
CA GLY A 200 -8.08 10.59 -6.79
C GLY A 200 -8.50 11.40 -5.57
N GLU A 201 -9.05 10.74 -4.54
CA GLU A 201 -9.37 11.36 -3.24
C GLU A 201 -8.11 11.91 -2.56
N ASP A 202 -6.97 11.24 -2.71
CA ASP A 202 -5.67 11.65 -2.18
C ASP A 202 -5.13 12.89 -2.91
N VAL A 203 -5.27 12.94 -4.22
CA VAL A 203 -4.89 14.12 -5.04
C VAL A 203 -5.74 15.32 -4.69
N ASP A 204 -7.06 15.15 -4.59
CA ASP A 204 -8.01 16.17 -4.18
C ASP A 204 -7.71 16.68 -2.77
N PHE A 205 -7.51 15.76 -1.84
CA PHE A 205 -7.23 16.06 -0.44
C PHE A 205 -5.95 16.88 -0.27
N CYS A 206 -4.84 16.45 -0.88
CA CYS A 206 -3.57 17.16 -0.83
C CYS A 206 -3.68 18.56 -1.49
N ARG A 207 -4.44 18.69 -2.59
CA ARG A 207 -4.69 19.98 -3.22
C ARG A 207 -5.45 20.93 -2.29
N ARG A 208 -6.48 20.46 -1.57
CA ARG A 208 -7.23 21.28 -0.60
C ARG A 208 -6.38 21.67 0.61
N ILE A 209 -5.48 20.79 1.08
CA ILE A 209 -4.47 21.12 2.09
C ILE A 209 -3.58 22.26 1.61
N GLY A 210 -3.10 22.21 0.37
CA GLY A 210 -2.31 23.29 -0.22
C GLY A 210 -3.07 24.61 -0.35
N VAL A 211 -4.35 24.56 -0.74
CA VAL A 211 -5.23 25.77 -0.80
C VAL A 211 -5.49 26.37 0.58
N ALA A 212 -5.56 25.53 1.62
CA ALA A 212 -5.66 25.99 3.02
C ALA A 212 -4.34 26.56 3.58
N GLY A 213 -3.26 26.60 2.78
CA GLY A 213 -1.98 27.22 3.14
C GLY A 213 -1.01 26.25 3.86
N TYR A 214 -1.30 24.96 3.89
CA TYR A 214 -0.41 23.93 4.44
C TYR A 214 0.44 23.30 3.35
N THR A 215 1.52 22.64 3.78
CA THR A 215 2.43 21.87 2.90
C THR A 215 2.22 20.38 3.11
N CYS A 216 2.22 19.60 2.04
CA CYS A 216 2.39 18.15 2.11
C CYS A 216 3.89 17.82 2.17
N TRP A 217 4.28 16.93 3.09
CA TRP A 217 5.68 16.55 3.29
C TRP A 217 5.90 15.06 3.04
N TYR A 218 6.88 14.77 2.22
CA TYR A 218 7.34 13.42 1.97
C TYR A 218 8.55 13.09 2.84
N GLU A 219 8.46 12.03 3.65
CA GLU A 219 9.55 11.52 4.47
C GLU A 219 10.26 10.36 3.76
N GLY A 220 11.42 10.65 3.18
CA GLY A 220 12.22 9.69 2.40
C GLY A 220 13.15 8.83 3.24
N GLY A 221 13.41 9.23 4.50
CA GLY A 221 14.36 8.56 5.41
C GLY A 221 13.85 7.26 6.02
N THR A 222 12.56 6.95 5.88
CA THR A 222 11.95 5.71 6.37
C THR A 222 11.09 5.06 5.29
N SER A 223 10.83 3.75 5.42
CA SER A 223 10.08 3.00 4.41
C SER A 223 8.96 2.17 5.02
N VAL A 224 7.88 2.01 4.24
CA VAL A 224 6.75 1.11 4.51
C VAL A 224 6.59 0.21 3.30
N ILE A 225 6.34 -1.09 3.51
CA ILE A 225 5.97 -1.98 2.40
C ILE A 225 4.48 -1.79 2.10
N HIS A 226 4.15 -1.61 0.83
CA HIS A 226 2.79 -1.54 0.33
C HIS A 226 2.65 -2.52 -0.84
N PHE A 227 1.89 -3.59 -0.66
CA PHE A 227 1.74 -4.64 -1.68
C PHE A 227 0.99 -4.18 -2.92
N LYS A 228 0.23 -3.11 -2.80
CA LYS A 228 -0.45 -2.36 -3.86
C LYS A 228 -1.46 -3.13 -4.69
N GLY A 229 -2.70 -2.70 -4.58
CA GLY A 229 -3.77 -3.12 -5.50
C GLY A 229 -4.44 -4.43 -5.14
N GLU A 230 -4.12 -5.04 -4.01
CA GLU A 230 -4.69 -6.33 -3.61
C GLU A 230 -6.22 -6.25 -3.43
N SER A 231 -6.73 -5.16 -2.84
CA SER A 231 -8.18 -4.93 -2.72
C SER A 231 -8.89 -4.69 -4.07
N SER A 232 -8.16 -4.33 -5.12
CA SER A 232 -8.71 -3.98 -6.44
C SER A 232 -8.44 -5.02 -7.54
N ARG A 233 -7.61 -6.05 -7.28
CA ARG A 233 -7.20 -7.07 -8.27
C ARG A 233 -8.32 -7.99 -8.74
N HIS A 234 -9.40 -8.14 -7.98
CA HIS A 234 -10.49 -9.05 -8.34
C HIS A 234 -11.17 -8.73 -9.68
N SER A 235 -10.90 -7.55 -10.29
CA SER A 235 -11.30 -7.24 -11.66
C SER A 235 -10.53 -6.04 -12.21
N GLU A 236 -9.60 -6.27 -13.15
CA GLU A 236 -8.92 -5.20 -13.91
C GLU A 236 -9.91 -4.19 -14.49
N ARG A 237 -11.07 -4.69 -14.98
CA ARG A 237 -12.11 -3.87 -15.58
C ARG A 237 -12.75 -2.90 -14.56
N HIS A 238 -12.98 -3.33 -13.33
CA HIS A 238 -13.50 -2.45 -12.27
C HIS A 238 -12.47 -1.42 -11.83
N TYR A 239 -11.20 -1.82 -11.68
CA TYR A 239 -10.09 -0.91 -11.41
C TYR A 239 -10.05 0.26 -12.38
N PHE A 240 -10.01 -0.02 -13.69
CA PHE A 240 -9.92 1.02 -14.71
C PHE A 240 -11.18 1.90 -14.75
N ASN A 241 -12.36 1.34 -14.56
CA ASN A 241 -13.58 2.13 -14.53
C ASN A 241 -13.59 3.16 -13.38
N HIS A 242 -13.20 2.75 -12.17
CA HIS A 242 -13.10 3.67 -11.03
C HIS A 242 -12.00 4.73 -11.25
N PHE A 243 -10.85 4.32 -11.78
CA PHE A 243 -9.76 5.24 -12.08
C PHE A 243 -10.16 6.33 -13.10
N TYR A 244 -10.78 5.96 -14.21
CA TYR A 244 -11.24 6.92 -15.20
C TYR A 244 -12.38 7.80 -14.67
N ARG A 245 -13.29 7.24 -13.87
CA ARG A 245 -14.34 8.01 -13.19
C ARG A 245 -13.74 9.07 -12.26
N ALA A 246 -12.75 8.70 -11.46
CA ALA A 246 -12.05 9.64 -10.58
C ALA A 246 -11.38 10.77 -11.37
N MET A 247 -10.75 10.48 -12.51
CA MET A 247 -10.19 11.51 -13.39
C MET A 247 -11.25 12.48 -13.90
N ILE A 248 -12.45 11.99 -14.26
CA ILE A 248 -13.56 12.82 -14.71
C ILE A 248 -14.05 13.72 -13.56
N VAL A 249 -14.21 13.18 -12.34
CA VAL A 249 -14.59 13.95 -11.14
C VAL A 249 -13.56 15.07 -10.91
N TYR A 250 -12.28 14.76 -10.94
CA TYR A 250 -11.20 15.72 -10.78
C TYR A 250 -11.23 16.82 -11.86
N CYS A 251 -11.43 16.43 -13.13
CA CYS A 251 -11.54 17.39 -14.24
C CYS A 251 -12.74 18.33 -14.06
N ASN A 252 -13.88 17.80 -13.67
CA ASN A 252 -15.08 18.62 -13.42
C ASN A 252 -14.88 19.63 -12.29
N LYS A 253 -14.16 19.23 -11.26
CA LYS A 253 -13.94 20.07 -10.06
C LYS A 253 -12.92 21.19 -10.29
N TYR A 254 -11.86 20.92 -11.07
CA TYR A 254 -10.68 21.79 -11.10
C TYR A 254 -10.38 22.45 -12.43
N TYR A 255 -11.03 22.05 -13.52
CA TYR A 255 -10.75 22.66 -14.82
C TYR A 255 -11.98 23.39 -15.38
N PRO A 256 -11.80 24.62 -15.92
CA PRO A 256 -12.89 25.37 -16.53
C PRO A 256 -13.27 24.77 -17.90
N PHE A 257 -14.46 25.10 -18.37
CA PHE A 257 -14.84 24.92 -19.77
C PHE A 257 -13.99 25.88 -20.67
N PRO A 258 -13.46 25.46 -21.84
CA PRO A 258 -13.64 24.17 -22.53
C PRO A 258 -12.59 23.11 -22.14
N VAL A 259 -11.60 23.43 -21.30
CA VAL A 259 -10.46 22.56 -20.95
C VAL A 259 -10.91 21.22 -20.41
N LYS A 260 -11.89 21.23 -19.50
CA LYS A 260 -12.43 19.98 -18.92
C LYS A 260 -12.99 19.04 -19.99
N ASN A 261 -13.66 19.56 -21.04
CA ASN A 261 -14.24 18.72 -22.09
C ASN A 261 -13.17 18.09 -22.96
N ILE A 262 -12.08 18.81 -23.26
CA ILE A 262 -10.93 18.27 -23.99
C ILE A 262 -10.29 17.13 -23.19
N LEU A 263 -10.06 17.34 -21.88
CA LEU A 263 -9.50 16.31 -21.00
C LEU A 263 -10.42 15.10 -20.89
N GLN A 264 -11.73 15.29 -20.76
CA GLN A 264 -12.71 14.19 -20.70
C GLN A 264 -12.75 13.41 -21.99
N ALA A 265 -12.71 14.08 -23.14
CA ALA A 265 -12.63 13.42 -24.44
C ALA A 265 -11.34 12.58 -24.57
N ALA A 266 -10.19 13.12 -24.14
CA ALA A 266 -8.93 12.40 -24.13
C ALA A 266 -8.97 11.18 -23.20
N ILE A 267 -9.56 11.31 -21.99
CA ILE A 267 -9.77 10.22 -21.03
C ILE A 267 -10.66 9.14 -21.66
N PHE A 268 -11.76 9.54 -22.29
CA PHE A 268 -12.68 8.60 -22.97
C PHE A 268 -11.99 7.82 -24.08
N ILE A 269 -11.26 8.50 -24.96
CA ILE A 269 -10.49 7.85 -26.05
C ILE A 269 -9.49 6.86 -25.44
N ARG A 270 -8.74 7.26 -24.42
CA ARG A 270 -7.78 6.38 -23.74
C ARG A 270 -8.45 5.16 -23.12
N GLN A 271 -9.62 5.33 -22.52
CA GLN A 271 -10.41 4.23 -21.95
C GLN A 271 -10.82 3.23 -23.03
N GLN A 272 -11.28 3.69 -24.20
CA GLN A 272 -11.64 2.81 -25.30
C GLN A 272 -10.42 2.06 -25.87
N LEU A 273 -9.30 2.75 -26.08
CA LEU A 273 -8.05 2.13 -26.52
C LEU A 273 -7.57 1.06 -25.53
N HIS A 274 -7.66 1.35 -24.22
CA HIS A 274 -7.28 0.37 -23.20
C HIS A 274 -8.19 -0.86 -23.22
N ARG A 275 -9.50 -0.66 -23.35
CA ARG A 275 -10.46 -1.78 -23.47
C ARG A 275 -10.17 -2.66 -24.69
N GLY A 276 -9.91 -2.04 -25.84
CA GLY A 276 -9.54 -2.76 -27.07
C GLY A 276 -8.25 -3.55 -26.91
N TRP A 277 -7.21 -2.91 -26.31
CA TRP A 277 -5.92 -3.55 -26.06
C TRP A 277 -6.03 -4.71 -25.05
N SER A 278 -6.81 -4.57 -23.98
CA SER A 278 -7.06 -5.63 -23.01
C SER A 278 -7.67 -6.88 -23.65
N VAL A 279 -8.68 -6.70 -24.51
CA VAL A 279 -9.29 -7.81 -25.27
C VAL A 279 -8.25 -8.48 -26.19
N LEU A 280 -7.49 -7.69 -26.94
CA LEU A 280 -6.47 -8.20 -27.85
C LEU A 280 -5.34 -8.94 -27.11
N ARG A 281 -4.88 -8.41 -26.00
CA ARG A 281 -3.83 -9.02 -25.16
C ARG A 281 -4.25 -10.39 -24.60
N HIS A 282 -5.48 -10.51 -24.10
CA HIS A 282 -6.00 -11.79 -23.60
C HIS A 282 -6.13 -12.84 -24.70
N SER A 283 -6.42 -12.40 -25.94
CA SER A 283 -6.51 -13.31 -27.10
C SER A 283 -5.14 -13.76 -27.60
N ILE A 284 -4.11 -12.88 -27.52
CA ILE A 284 -2.76 -13.18 -28.03
C ILE A 284 -1.87 -13.83 -26.98
N PHE A 285 -2.00 -13.41 -25.71
CA PHE A 285 -1.20 -13.89 -24.59
C PHE A 285 -2.13 -14.41 -23.49
N PRO A 286 -2.68 -15.63 -23.62
CA PRO A 286 -3.46 -16.23 -22.53
C PRO A 286 -2.56 -16.33 -21.30
N GLN A 287 -3.02 -15.84 -20.17
CA GLN A 287 -2.31 -16.00 -18.90
C GLN A 287 -2.22 -17.51 -18.62
N LYS A 288 -1.01 -18.02 -18.49
CA LYS A 288 -0.81 -19.38 -18.01
C LYS A 288 -1.28 -19.42 -16.56
N PRO A 289 -2.14 -20.39 -16.20
CA PRO A 289 -2.44 -20.60 -14.79
C PRO A 289 -1.13 -20.86 -14.06
N PHE A 290 -1.06 -20.37 -12.82
CA PHE A 290 0.07 -20.61 -11.92
C PHE A 290 0.24 -22.16 -11.82
N GLN A 291 1.24 -22.68 -12.47
CA GLN A 291 1.49 -24.12 -12.47
C GLN A 291 2.09 -24.48 -11.11
N GLN A 292 1.49 -25.42 -10.44
CA GLN A 292 1.87 -25.95 -9.13
C GLN A 292 3.06 -26.92 -9.29
N ASP A 293 4.19 -26.40 -9.77
CA ASP A 293 5.44 -27.16 -9.83
C ASP A 293 6.11 -27.14 -8.44
N SER A 294 7.01 -28.10 -8.18
CA SER A 294 7.75 -28.24 -6.93
C SER A 294 8.42 -26.90 -6.50
N TYR A 295 7.98 -26.32 -5.37
CA TYR A 295 8.56 -25.09 -4.85
C TYR A 295 9.60 -25.39 -3.77
N ARG A 296 10.76 -24.71 -3.85
CA ARG A 296 11.75 -24.65 -2.78
C ARG A 296 11.49 -23.38 -1.96
N PHE A 297 11.03 -23.56 -0.74
CA PHE A 297 10.83 -22.47 0.22
C PHE A 297 12.08 -22.29 1.06
N LEU A 298 12.54 -21.05 1.17
CA LEU A 298 13.56 -20.67 2.13
C LEU A 298 12.91 -19.79 3.19
N LEU A 299 12.86 -20.28 4.42
CA LEU A 299 12.40 -19.53 5.58
C LEU A 299 13.57 -18.74 6.15
N VAL A 300 13.40 -17.45 6.31
CA VAL A 300 14.34 -16.55 6.98
C VAL A 300 13.73 -16.18 8.33
N SER A 301 14.37 -16.64 9.42
CA SER A 301 13.91 -16.51 10.81
C SER A 301 15.07 -16.09 11.73
N ILE A 302 14.85 -16.05 13.05
CA ILE A 302 15.95 -15.90 14.02
C ILE A 302 16.75 -17.19 14.22
N GLY A 303 16.24 -18.32 13.75
CA GLY A 303 16.85 -19.67 13.89
C GLY A 303 16.38 -20.43 15.14
N GLY A 304 16.20 -21.74 15.01
CA GLY A 304 15.97 -22.65 16.15
C GLY A 304 14.53 -23.07 16.44
N GLU A 305 13.52 -22.60 15.72
CA GLU A 305 12.11 -22.99 15.93
C GLU A 305 11.46 -23.57 14.65
N SER A 306 12.26 -24.22 13.81
CA SER A 306 11.90 -24.65 12.46
C SER A 306 10.62 -25.48 12.38
N GLU A 307 10.35 -26.34 13.35
CA GLU A 307 9.24 -27.31 13.26
C GLU A 307 7.86 -26.63 13.40
N GLN A 308 7.73 -25.61 14.24
CA GLN A 308 6.49 -24.85 14.39
C GLN A 308 6.17 -24.01 13.15
N LEU A 309 7.20 -23.54 12.44
CA LEU A 309 7.08 -22.76 11.22
C LEU A 309 6.86 -23.65 9.98
N ILE A 310 7.52 -24.82 9.96
CA ILE A 310 7.50 -25.72 8.80
C ILE A 310 6.23 -26.57 8.78
N ARG A 311 5.69 -26.92 9.96
CA ARG A 311 4.51 -27.78 10.07
C ARG A 311 3.29 -27.26 9.30
N PRO A 312 2.84 -25.99 9.44
CA PRO A 312 1.72 -25.48 8.67
C PRO A 312 1.97 -25.49 7.15
N LEU A 313 3.24 -25.30 6.73
CA LEU A 313 3.61 -25.36 5.31
C LEU A 313 3.58 -26.79 4.77
N ARG A 314 3.99 -27.78 5.58
CA ARG A 314 3.94 -29.21 5.20
C ARG A 314 2.53 -29.78 5.20
N GLU A 315 1.67 -29.29 6.10
CA GLU A 315 0.25 -29.67 6.18
C GLU A 315 -0.60 -28.98 5.12
N SER A 316 -0.11 -27.90 4.50
CA SER A 316 -0.76 -27.27 3.36
C SER A 316 -0.64 -28.15 2.10
N ASN A 317 -1.67 -28.13 1.23
CA ASN A 317 -1.73 -28.94 0.00
C ASN A 317 -0.68 -28.57 -1.09
N PHE A 318 0.48 -28.03 -0.70
CA PHE A 318 1.59 -27.80 -1.63
C PHE A 318 2.32 -29.12 -1.90
N LEU A 319 2.11 -29.69 -3.06
CA LEU A 319 2.80 -30.90 -3.52
C LEU A 319 4.32 -30.65 -3.64
N ASP A 320 5.12 -31.54 -3.07
CA ASP A 320 6.59 -31.60 -3.16
C ASP A 320 7.33 -30.36 -2.59
N LEU A 321 7.01 -30.02 -1.34
CA LEU A 321 7.56 -28.86 -0.64
C LEU A 321 8.94 -29.18 -0.03
N ARG A 322 9.99 -28.57 -0.53
CA ARG A 322 11.30 -28.52 0.15
C ARG A 322 11.40 -27.22 0.92
N VAL A 323 11.45 -27.32 2.24
CA VAL A 323 11.58 -26.16 3.14
C VAL A 323 12.94 -26.20 3.81
N GLU A 324 13.70 -25.15 3.65
CA GLU A 324 14.97 -24.92 4.34
C GLU A 324 14.85 -23.65 5.21
N GLU A 325 15.45 -23.66 6.37
CA GLU A 325 15.48 -22.51 7.27
C GLU A 325 16.89 -21.94 7.37
N ILE A 326 16.98 -20.62 7.41
CA ILE A 326 18.22 -19.91 7.62
C ILE A 326 18.03 -18.74 8.60
N SER A 327 19.05 -18.46 9.40
CA SER A 327 18.98 -17.32 10.31
C SER A 327 19.06 -15.99 9.56
N TRP A 328 18.41 -14.94 10.09
CA TRP A 328 18.47 -13.59 9.56
C TRP A 328 19.90 -13.07 9.42
N VAL A 329 20.76 -13.33 10.43
CA VAL A 329 22.17 -12.92 10.42
C VAL A 329 22.91 -13.55 9.24
N THR A 330 22.72 -14.85 9.02
CA THR A 330 23.34 -15.56 7.89
C THR A 330 22.81 -15.04 6.55
N TRP A 331 21.49 -14.83 6.45
CA TRP A 331 20.86 -14.27 5.25
C TRP A 331 21.44 -12.90 4.86
N VAL A 332 21.56 -11.98 5.82
CA VAL A 332 22.07 -10.63 5.56
C VAL A 332 23.54 -10.64 5.20
N SER A 333 24.35 -11.53 5.82
CA SER A 333 25.78 -11.60 5.60
C SER A 333 26.17 -12.13 4.21
N ASP A 334 25.42 -13.09 3.66
CA ASP A 334 25.71 -13.69 2.34
C ASP A 334 24.47 -14.07 1.53
N THR A 335 23.59 -13.10 1.28
CA THR A 335 22.38 -13.33 0.48
C THR A 335 22.64 -13.92 -0.91
N LYS A 336 23.75 -13.51 -1.57
CA LYS A 336 24.08 -13.96 -2.94
C LYS A 336 24.55 -15.39 -2.95
N GLY A 337 25.48 -15.77 -2.07
CA GLY A 337 25.97 -17.15 -1.94
C GLY A 337 24.86 -18.13 -1.57
N ILE A 338 24.02 -17.77 -0.61
CA ILE A 338 22.87 -18.55 -0.19
C ILE A 338 21.91 -18.80 -1.36
N LYS A 339 21.56 -17.77 -2.13
CA LYS A 339 20.69 -17.91 -3.31
C LYS A 339 21.30 -18.79 -4.39
N GLN A 340 22.62 -18.73 -4.59
CA GLN A 340 23.33 -19.61 -5.54
C GLN A 340 23.35 -21.06 -5.05
N GLN A 341 23.58 -21.28 -3.76
CA GLN A 341 23.67 -22.60 -3.16
C GLN A 341 22.31 -23.29 -3.06
N LEU A 342 21.29 -22.61 -2.52
CA LEU A 342 19.97 -23.19 -2.22
C LEU A 342 18.98 -23.07 -3.36
N GLN A 343 19.19 -22.13 -4.28
CA GLN A 343 18.30 -21.83 -5.42
C GLN A 343 16.80 -21.82 -5.03
N PRO A 344 16.40 -21.04 -4.01
CA PRO A 344 15.02 -21.04 -3.55
C PRO A 344 14.10 -20.46 -4.62
N SER A 345 12.93 -21.09 -4.82
CA SER A 345 11.87 -20.54 -5.66
C SER A 345 11.17 -19.38 -4.95
N ILE A 346 10.99 -19.51 -3.64
CA ILE A 346 10.27 -18.57 -2.79
C ILE A 346 11.09 -18.32 -1.51
N VAL A 347 11.20 -17.06 -1.12
CA VAL A 347 11.79 -16.65 0.16
C VAL A 347 10.67 -16.14 1.07
N VAL A 348 10.60 -16.66 2.30
CA VAL A 348 9.60 -16.26 3.30
C VAL A 348 10.30 -15.61 4.48
N PHE A 349 9.97 -14.34 4.73
CA PHE A 349 10.42 -13.63 5.93
C PHE A 349 9.44 -13.85 7.07
N CYS A 350 9.88 -14.51 8.13
CA CYS A 350 9.08 -14.78 9.32
C CYS A 350 9.01 -13.54 10.20
N ILE A 351 8.19 -12.56 9.81
CA ILE A 351 7.93 -11.36 10.60
C ILE A 351 7.20 -11.74 11.90
N GLY A 352 7.48 -11.08 13.00
CA GLY A 352 6.99 -11.49 14.32
C GLY A 352 8.01 -12.27 15.14
N GLN A 353 8.98 -12.93 14.48
CA GLN A 353 10.25 -13.36 15.05
C GLN A 353 11.35 -12.36 14.68
N LEU A 354 11.43 -11.99 13.39
CA LEU A 354 12.37 -10.97 12.91
C LEU A 354 11.85 -9.58 13.27
N CYS A 355 12.79 -8.67 13.53
CA CYS A 355 12.49 -7.26 13.63
C CYS A 355 11.99 -6.75 12.26
N LEU A 356 10.71 -6.41 12.18
CA LEU A 356 10.09 -5.99 10.92
C LEU A 356 10.79 -4.75 10.34
N GLU A 357 11.27 -3.84 11.19
CA GLU A 357 12.00 -2.65 10.77
C GLU A 357 13.29 -2.99 10.02
N GLU A 358 14.05 -3.96 10.51
CA GLU A 358 15.26 -4.43 9.84
C GLU A 358 14.94 -5.08 8.49
N VAL A 359 13.89 -5.91 8.44
CA VAL A 359 13.44 -6.57 7.20
C VAL A 359 13.00 -5.55 6.16
N VAL A 360 12.18 -4.56 6.54
CA VAL A 360 11.70 -3.49 5.66
C VAL A 360 12.87 -2.64 5.14
N ASN A 361 13.75 -2.21 6.04
CA ASN A 361 14.91 -1.39 5.68
C ASN A 361 15.88 -2.16 4.77
N TRP A 362 16.18 -3.42 5.11
CA TRP A 362 17.02 -4.28 4.28
C TRP A 362 16.39 -4.48 2.89
N ARG A 363 15.09 -4.78 2.83
CA ARG A 363 14.38 -5.01 1.57
C ARG A 363 14.34 -3.75 0.69
N ALA A 364 14.12 -2.60 1.29
CA ALA A 364 14.14 -1.31 0.60
C ALA A 364 15.53 -0.92 0.03
N GLN A 365 16.61 -1.50 0.59
CA GLN A 365 17.99 -1.31 0.10
C GLN A 365 18.40 -2.41 -0.90
N ASN A 366 17.75 -3.57 -0.86
CA ASN A 366 18.06 -4.75 -1.67
C ASN A 366 16.83 -5.21 -2.48
N PRO A 367 16.34 -4.40 -3.44
CA PRO A 367 15.22 -4.80 -4.27
C PRO A 367 15.60 -5.98 -5.16
N ALA A 368 14.70 -6.95 -5.31
CA ALA A 368 14.91 -8.11 -6.17
C ALA A 368 13.59 -8.62 -6.72
N GLY A 369 13.60 -9.13 -7.95
CA GLY A 369 12.44 -9.71 -8.61
C GLY A 369 12.03 -11.11 -8.11
N GLN A 370 12.81 -11.69 -7.16
CA GLN A 370 12.48 -12.99 -6.59
C GLN A 370 11.21 -12.91 -5.75
N LEU A 371 10.32 -13.89 -5.89
CA LEU A 371 9.09 -13.99 -5.14
C LEU A 371 9.40 -14.12 -3.64
N CYS A 372 8.88 -13.20 -2.85
CA CYS A 372 9.06 -13.13 -1.41
C CYS A 372 7.71 -13.03 -0.74
N PHE A 373 7.56 -13.76 0.37
CA PHE A 373 6.41 -13.66 1.24
C PHE A 373 6.81 -13.15 2.61
N TYR A 374 5.86 -12.52 3.27
CA TYR A 374 5.96 -12.04 4.64
C TYR A 374 4.91 -12.77 5.46
N TRP A 375 5.36 -13.47 6.49
CA TRP A 375 4.50 -14.30 7.32
C TRP A 375 4.68 -13.96 8.79
N HIS A 376 3.62 -13.47 9.40
CA HIS A 376 3.56 -13.40 10.85
C HIS A 376 3.09 -14.73 11.39
N VAL A 377 3.88 -15.38 12.27
CA VAL A 377 3.68 -16.76 12.75
C VAL A 377 2.32 -17.02 13.44
N LYS A 378 1.64 -15.95 13.88
CA LYS A 378 0.28 -16.04 14.44
C LYS A 378 -0.82 -15.88 13.39
N SER A 379 -0.48 -15.66 12.11
CA SER A 379 -1.48 -15.52 11.05
C SER A 379 -1.74 -16.84 10.34
N ASP A 380 -2.94 -16.97 9.76
CA ASP A 380 -3.38 -18.16 9.03
C ASP A 380 -2.86 -18.16 7.58
N GLY A 381 -1.93 -17.29 7.24
CA GLY A 381 -1.36 -17.21 5.91
C GLY A 381 -0.24 -16.22 5.78
N MET A 382 0.42 -16.24 4.64
CA MET A 382 1.49 -15.33 4.28
C MET A 382 1.08 -14.43 3.12
N VAL A 383 1.64 -13.23 3.05
CA VAL A 383 1.36 -12.24 2.02
C VAL A 383 2.60 -11.90 1.22
N GLY A 384 2.46 -11.76 -0.07
CA GLY A 384 3.52 -11.40 -0.99
C GLY A 384 3.09 -10.29 -1.95
N PRO A 385 4.00 -9.85 -2.85
CA PRO A 385 3.76 -8.71 -3.72
C PRO A 385 2.68 -8.92 -4.79
N GLU A 386 2.25 -10.14 -5.00
CA GLU A 386 1.25 -10.48 -6.01
C GLU A 386 0.19 -11.47 -5.53
N ASN A 387 0.40 -12.07 -4.36
CA ASN A 387 -0.49 -13.11 -3.85
C ASN A 387 -0.50 -13.16 -2.33
N ALA A 388 -1.59 -13.67 -1.77
CA ALA A 388 -1.67 -14.13 -0.40
C ALA A 388 -1.96 -15.63 -0.41
N LEU A 389 -1.27 -16.38 0.46
CA LEU A 389 -1.42 -17.82 0.60
C LEU A 389 -2.01 -18.13 1.96
N SER A 390 -3.18 -18.78 2.00
CA SER A 390 -3.73 -19.34 3.24
C SER A 390 -2.98 -20.62 3.62
N LEU A 391 -2.69 -20.76 4.89
CA LEU A 391 -2.11 -21.97 5.48
C LEU A 391 -3.17 -22.84 6.16
N GLN A 392 -4.45 -22.41 6.16
CA GLN A 392 -5.55 -23.25 6.65
C GLN A 392 -5.78 -24.39 5.65
N VAL A 393 -5.74 -25.61 6.17
CA VAL A 393 -6.24 -26.80 5.48
C VAL A 393 -7.76 -26.74 5.61
N ASP A 394 -8.47 -26.79 4.47
CA ASP A 394 -9.94 -26.89 4.45
C ASP A 394 -10.45 -28.14 5.16
#